data_4ed0232872a4a926e295e62b14e60632
#
_entry.id   4ed0232872a4a926e295e62b14e60632
#
_cell.length_a   1.000
_cell.length_b   1.000
_cell.length_c   1.000
_cell.angle_alpha   90.00
_cell.angle_beta   90.00
_cell.angle_gamma   90.00
#
_symmetry.space_group_name_H-M   'P 1'
#
loop_
_entity.id
_entity.type
_entity.pdbx_description
1 polymer ?
#
loop_
_entity_poly.entity_id
_entity_poly.type
_entity_poly.pdbx_seq_one_letter_code
_entity_poly.pdbx_strand_id
1 'polypeptide(L)'
;MDFSKFFIDRPIFAAVLSIVIFAAGLIAIPILPISEYPEVVPPAVIVRAVYPGANPKVIAETVSTPLEEQINGVENMMYMKSVAGSDGVLQMTVTFRPGTDPDAAQVQVQNRVSQALSRLPSEVVSLGVTTQKQSPTFLVMVQLLSPDGKYDALYLRNYANIKVK
;
A
#
# COMPACT_ATOMS: atom_id res chain seq x y z
N MET A 1 -5.07 -52.03 19.23
CA MET A 1 -3.63 -51.74 19.29
C MET A 1 -3.47 -50.53 20.21
N ASP A 2 -2.81 -50.72 21.33
CA ASP A 2 -2.60 -49.64 22.28
C ASP A 2 -1.44 -48.79 21.77
N PHE A 3 -1.79 -47.65 21.21
CA PHE A 3 -0.84 -46.66 20.64
C PHE A 3 0.27 -46.30 21.63
N SER A 4 -0.09 -46.13 22.89
CA SER A 4 0.85 -45.86 23.99
C SER A 4 1.87 -46.95 24.19
N LYS A 5 1.47 -48.23 24.07
CA LYS A 5 2.34 -49.38 24.29
C LYS A 5 3.48 -49.44 23.26
N PHE A 6 3.21 -49.03 22.00
CA PHE A 6 4.23 -48.97 20.94
C PHE A 6 5.40 -48.04 21.31
N PHE A 7 5.12 -46.90 21.92
CA PHE A 7 6.16 -45.94 22.32
C PHE A 7 6.89 -46.35 23.61
N ILE A 8 6.20 -47.06 24.52
CA ILE A 8 6.82 -47.60 25.73
C ILE A 8 7.84 -48.70 25.37
N ASP A 9 7.50 -49.56 24.43
CA ASP A 9 8.38 -50.66 23.99
C ASP A 9 9.55 -50.17 23.12
N ARG A 10 9.51 -48.91 22.59
CA ARG A 10 10.54 -48.36 21.70
C ARG A 10 10.95 -46.95 22.11
N PRO A 11 11.64 -46.79 23.25
CA PRO A 11 11.97 -45.45 23.82
C PRO A 11 12.89 -44.63 22.91
N ILE A 12 13.80 -45.26 22.14
CA ILE A 12 14.70 -44.60 21.21
C ILE A 12 13.89 -43.95 20.07
N PHE A 13 12.89 -44.65 19.55
CA PHE A 13 12.03 -44.14 18.50
C PHE A 13 11.21 -42.92 18.99
N ALA A 14 10.69 -43.00 20.21
CA ALA A 14 9.97 -41.87 20.82
C ALA A 14 10.87 -40.63 21.01
N ALA A 15 12.11 -40.85 21.46
CA ALA A 15 13.09 -39.75 21.63
C ALA A 15 13.47 -39.10 20.29
N VAL A 16 13.74 -39.88 19.25
CA VAL A 16 14.05 -39.35 17.91
C VAL A 16 12.87 -38.56 17.35
N LEU A 17 11.65 -39.07 17.46
CA LEU A 17 10.46 -38.40 16.98
C LEU A 17 10.26 -37.02 17.70
N SER A 18 10.45 -37.01 19.03
CA SER A 18 10.36 -35.78 19.84
C SER A 18 11.41 -34.76 19.41
N ILE A 19 12.65 -35.18 19.16
CA ILE A 19 13.73 -34.29 18.72
C ILE A 19 13.40 -33.71 17.31
N VAL A 20 12.88 -34.53 16.40
CA VAL A 20 12.51 -34.10 15.05
C VAL A 20 11.39 -33.05 15.12
N ILE A 21 10.34 -33.31 15.91
CA ILE A 21 9.23 -32.35 16.08
C ILE A 21 9.72 -31.04 16.72
N PHE A 22 10.56 -31.13 17.74
CA PHE A 22 11.15 -29.97 18.39
C PHE A 22 12.02 -29.13 17.42
N ALA A 23 12.88 -29.78 16.66
CA ALA A 23 13.72 -29.11 15.66
C ALA A 23 12.88 -28.46 14.56
N ALA A 24 11.84 -29.14 14.07
CA ALA A 24 10.91 -28.60 13.10
C ALA A 24 10.20 -27.34 13.65
N GLY A 25 9.77 -27.38 14.91
CA GLY A 25 9.16 -26.23 15.60
C GLY A 25 10.11 -25.03 15.71
N LEU A 26 11.37 -25.27 16.10
CA LEU A 26 12.39 -24.21 16.19
C LEU A 26 12.66 -23.57 14.84
N ILE A 27 12.67 -24.31 13.74
CA ILE A 27 12.86 -23.80 12.38
C ILE A 27 11.61 -23.04 11.92
N ALA A 28 10.42 -23.48 12.31
CA ALA A 28 9.17 -22.87 11.90
C ALA A 28 8.94 -21.46 12.52
N ILE A 29 9.40 -21.25 13.77
CA ILE A 29 9.18 -19.98 14.50
C ILE A 29 9.62 -18.75 13.71
N PRO A 30 10.85 -18.65 13.16
CA PRO A 30 11.28 -17.47 12.40
C PRO A 30 10.66 -17.35 11.01
N ILE A 31 10.07 -18.43 10.49
CA ILE A 31 9.50 -18.47 9.14
C ILE A 31 8.02 -18.09 9.15
N LEU A 32 7.32 -18.30 10.27
CA LEU A 32 5.92 -17.90 10.37
C LEU A 32 5.79 -16.38 10.33
N PRO A 33 4.98 -15.83 9.41
CA PRO A 33 4.68 -14.40 9.42
C PRO A 33 3.87 -14.08 10.68
N ILE A 34 4.46 -13.28 11.56
CA ILE A 34 3.78 -12.78 12.76
C ILE A 34 3.10 -11.47 12.36
N SER A 35 1.79 -11.48 12.21
CA SER A 35 0.97 -10.27 12.09
C SER A 35 0.22 -10.09 13.40
N GLU A 36 0.49 -8.99 14.11
CA GLU A 36 -0.16 -8.65 15.38
C GLU A 36 -1.65 -8.30 15.21
N TYR A 37 -1.99 -7.80 13.99
CA TYR A 37 -3.36 -7.50 13.59
C TYR A 37 -3.64 -8.11 12.23
N PRO A 38 -4.84 -8.67 12.01
CA PRO A 38 -5.24 -9.06 10.66
C PRO A 38 -5.25 -7.83 9.75
N GLU A 39 -4.82 -7.98 8.49
CA GLU A 39 -4.88 -6.92 7.48
C GLU A 39 -6.35 -6.60 7.15
N VAL A 40 -6.98 -5.79 8.01
CA VAL A 40 -8.36 -5.34 7.85
C VAL A 40 -8.48 -4.09 6.98
N VAL A 41 -7.36 -3.42 6.70
CA VAL A 41 -7.36 -2.21 5.87
C VAL A 41 -7.21 -2.61 4.40
N PRO A 42 -8.23 -2.33 3.57
CA PRO A 42 -8.14 -2.60 2.15
C PRO A 42 -6.96 -1.85 1.51
N PRO A 43 -6.13 -2.51 0.69
CA PRO A 43 -5.07 -1.83 -0.03
C PRO A 43 -5.68 -0.84 -1.04
N ALA A 44 -5.00 0.28 -1.23
CA ALA A 44 -5.45 1.31 -2.15
C ALA A 44 -4.29 1.80 -3.04
N VAL A 45 -4.63 2.20 -4.26
CA VAL A 45 -3.73 2.83 -5.22
C VAL A 45 -4.23 4.24 -5.49
N ILE A 46 -3.34 5.22 -5.36
CA ILE A 46 -3.63 6.62 -5.67
C ILE A 46 -3.12 6.93 -7.06
N VAL A 47 -4.00 7.45 -7.90
CA VAL A 47 -3.68 8.04 -9.20
C VAL A 47 -3.76 9.55 -9.06
N ARG A 48 -2.70 10.25 -9.43
CA ARG A 48 -2.65 11.71 -9.40
C ARG A 48 -2.32 12.27 -10.76
N ALA A 49 -3.12 13.23 -11.20
CA ALA A 49 -2.91 14.01 -12.41
C ALA A 49 -2.98 15.49 -12.08
N VAL A 50 -2.24 16.33 -12.83
CA VAL A 50 -2.24 17.78 -12.65
C VAL A 50 -2.67 18.42 -13.96
N TYR A 51 -3.69 19.29 -13.89
CA TYR A 51 -4.16 20.09 -15.01
C TYR A 51 -4.14 21.57 -14.59
N PRO A 52 -3.03 22.28 -14.80
CA PRO A 52 -2.87 23.66 -14.35
C PRO A 52 -3.91 24.60 -14.96
N GLY A 53 -4.52 25.43 -14.13
CA GLY A 53 -5.50 26.42 -14.57
C GLY A 53 -6.89 25.90 -14.89
N ALA A 54 -7.11 24.58 -14.86
CA ALA A 54 -8.44 24.01 -15.05
C ALA A 54 -9.25 24.09 -13.74
N ASN A 55 -10.56 24.33 -13.90
CA ASN A 55 -11.47 24.26 -12.76
C ASN A 55 -11.87 22.80 -12.46
N PRO A 56 -12.38 22.47 -11.26
CA PRO A 56 -12.72 21.11 -10.88
C PRO A 56 -13.70 20.42 -11.82
N LYS A 57 -14.64 21.16 -12.42
CA LYS A 57 -15.61 20.60 -13.36
C LYS A 57 -14.93 20.13 -14.66
N VAL A 58 -14.05 20.95 -15.22
CA VAL A 58 -13.27 20.58 -16.41
C VAL A 58 -12.40 19.37 -16.13
N ILE A 59 -11.73 19.34 -14.98
CA ILE A 59 -10.90 18.18 -14.57
C ILE A 59 -11.76 16.91 -14.47
N ALA A 60 -12.95 17.00 -13.89
CA ALA A 60 -13.85 15.87 -13.77
C ALA A 60 -14.26 15.32 -15.15
N GLU A 61 -14.62 16.22 -16.08
CA GLU A 61 -15.11 15.82 -17.39
C GLU A 61 -13.99 15.35 -18.34
N THR A 62 -12.82 16.00 -18.33
CA THR A 62 -11.77 15.77 -19.33
C THR A 62 -10.64 14.84 -18.84
N VAL A 63 -10.46 14.70 -17.54
CA VAL A 63 -9.37 13.88 -16.95
C VAL A 63 -9.92 12.74 -16.12
N SER A 64 -10.85 13.01 -15.18
CA SER A 64 -11.38 11.97 -14.29
C SER A 64 -12.18 10.92 -15.06
N THR A 65 -13.14 11.35 -15.88
CA THR A 65 -14.03 10.43 -16.62
C THR A 65 -13.25 9.45 -17.52
N PRO A 66 -12.30 9.86 -18.37
CA PRO A 66 -11.52 8.92 -19.18
C PRO A 66 -10.68 7.95 -18.34
N LEU A 67 -10.12 8.42 -17.22
CA LEU A 67 -9.36 7.56 -16.29
C LEU A 67 -10.28 6.56 -15.59
N GLU A 68 -11.42 7.00 -15.10
CA GLU A 68 -12.42 6.15 -14.44
C GLU A 68 -12.92 5.05 -15.37
N GLU A 69 -13.25 5.38 -16.62
CA GLU A 69 -13.70 4.41 -17.62
C GLU A 69 -12.66 3.31 -17.87
N GLN A 70 -11.38 3.66 -17.94
CA GLN A 70 -10.30 2.69 -18.18
C GLN A 70 -9.93 1.88 -16.95
N ILE A 71 -9.93 2.49 -15.77
CA ILE A 71 -9.60 1.83 -14.50
C ILE A 71 -10.76 0.93 -14.04
N ASN A 72 -11.99 1.28 -14.43
CA ASN A 72 -13.14 0.48 -14.06
C ASN A 72 -12.99 -0.98 -14.56
N GLY A 73 -13.24 -1.92 -13.67
CA GLY A 73 -13.10 -3.36 -13.96
C GLY A 73 -11.69 -3.92 -13.77
N VAL A 74 -10.79 -3.19 -13.10
CA VAL A 74 -9.52 -3.76 -12.61
C VAL A 74 -9.84 -4.88 -11.61
N GLU A 75 -9.08 -5.98 -11.69
CA GLU A 75 -9.31 -7.17 -10.87
C GLU A 75 -9.22 -6.85 -9.38
N ASN A 76 -10.13 -7.42 -8.60
CA ASN A 76 -10.27 -7.21 -7.15
C ASN A 76 -10.57 -5.77 -6.71
N MET A 77 -10.89 -4.85 -7.63
CA MET A 77 -11.34 -3.52 -7.27
C MET A 77 -12.71 -3.59 -6.56
N MET A 78 -12.85 -2.84 -5.47
CA MET A 78 -14.11 -2.67 -4.75
C MET A 78 -14.85 -1.40 -5.18
N TYR A 79 -14.15 -0.28 -5.11
CA TYR A 79 -14.66 1.03 -5.50
C TYR A 79 -13.52 1.98 -5.83
N MET A 80 -13.85 3.06 -6.53
CA MET A 80 -12.95 4.18 -6.75
C MET A 80 -13.62 5.49 -6.33
N LYS A 81 -12.79 6.45 -5.93
CA LYS A 81 -13.22 7.78 -5.55
C LYS A 81 -12.29 8.79 -6.20
N SER A 82 -12.85 9.76 -6.93
CA SER A 82 -12.10 10.86 -7.55
C SER A 82 -12.42 12.18 -6.85
N VAL A 83 -11.41 12.98 -6.64
CA VAL A 83 -11.52 14.33 -6.08
C VAL A 83 -10.72 15.28 -6.98
N ALA A 84 -11.40 16.24 -7.57
CA ALA A 84 -10.78 17.32 -8.33
C ALA A 84 -10.68 18.57 -7.47
N GLY A 85 -9.45 19.04 -7.24
CA GLY A 85 -9.17 20.24 -6.46
C GLY A 85 -9.25 21.51 -7.30
N SER A 86 -9.48 22.66 -6.65
CA SER A 86 -9.41 23.98 -7.28
C SER A 86 -7.98 24.42 -7.64
N ASP A 87 -6.99 23.69 -7.16
CA ASP A 87 -5.57 23.84 -7.45
C ASP A 87 -5.15 23.15 -8.77
N GLY A 88 -6.09 22.58 -9.50
CA GLY A 88 -5.81 21.88 -10.75
C GLY A 88 -5.36 20.42 -10.55
N VAL A 89 -5.47 19.87 -9.34
CA VAL A 89 -5.03 18.51 -9.04
C VAL A 89 -6.23 17.55 -9.00
N LEU A 90 -6.14 16.47 -9.77
CA LEU A 90 -7.00 15.31 -9.64
C LEU A 90 -6.30 14.27 -8.75
N GLN A 91 -7.00 13.81 -7.73
CA GLN A 91 -6.61 12.65 -6.94
C GLN A 91 -7.70 11.59 -7.02
N MET A 92 -7.37 10.43 -7.57
CA MET A 92 -8.24 9.27 -7.64
C MET A 92 -7.69 8.18 -6.73
N THR A 93 -8.53 7.63 -5.86
CA THR A 93 -8.18 6.52 -4.97
C THR A 93 -8.95 5.29 -5.42
N VAL A 94 -8.23 4.26 -5.80
CA VAL A 94 -8.77 2.95 -6.19
C VAL A 94 -8.56 1.99 -5.04
N THR A 95 -9.63 1.46 -4.45
CA THR A 95 -9.60 0.58 -3.29
C THR A 95 -9.87 -0.86 -3.71
N PHE A 96 -9.05 -1.77 -3.22
CA PHE A 96 -9.07 -3.19 -3.54
C PHE A 96 -9.57 -4.03 -2.38
N ARG A 97 -9.91 -5.28 -2.64
CA ARG A 97 -10.31 -6.24 -1.61
C ARG A 97 -9.15 -6.53 -0.65
N PRO A 98 -9.42 -6.73 0.65
CA PRO A 98 -8.41 -7.18 1.59
C PRO A 98 -7.70 -8.45 1.09
N GLY A 99 -6.38 -8.54 1.29
CA GLY A 99 -5.57 -9.65 0.80
C GLY A 99 -5.11 -9.54 -0.66
N THR A 100 -5.49 -8.44 -1.38
CA THR A 100 -4.93 -8.15 -2.71
C THR A 100 -3.50 -7.65 -2.56
N ASP A 101 -2.57 -8.17 -3.36
CA ASP A 101 -1.19 -7.69 -3.41
C ASP A 101 -1.15 -6.23 -3.92
N PRO A 102 -0.65 -5.26 -3.11
CA PRO A 102 -0.61 -3.86 -3.48
C PRO A 102 0.29 -3.58 -4.70
N ASP A 103 1.35 -4.35 -4.88
CA ASP A 103 2.28 -4.16 -6.00
C ASP A 103 1.64 -4.63 -7.31
N ALA A 104 0.98 -5.78 -7.32
CA ALA A 104 0.20 -6.25 -8.46
C ALA A 104 -0.95 -5.27 -8.80
N ALA A 105 -1.66 -4.77 -7.80
CA ALA A 105 -2.73 -3.79 -7.98
C ALA A 105 -2.21 -2.48 -8.61
N GLN A 106 -1.06 -1.97 -8.14
CA GLN A 106 -0.44 -0.77 -8.71
C GLN A 106 -0.08 -0.96 -10.18
N VAL A 107 0.52 -2.11 -10.55
CA VAL A 107 0.87 -2.42 -11.95
C VAL A 107 -0.36 -2.48 -12.83
N GLN A 108 -1.45 -3.11 -12.36
CA GLN A 108 -2.70 -3.18 -13.11
C GLN A 108 -3.30 -1.78 -13.34
N VAL A 109 -3.37 -0.93 -12.30
CA VAL A 109 -3.84 0.45 -12.43
C VAL A 109 -2.95 1.25 -13.37
N GLN A 110 -1.62 1.13 -13.25
CA GLN A 110 -0.68 1.81 -14.14
C GLN A 110 -0.89 1.43 -15.61
N ASN A 111 -1.11 0.15 -15.90
CA ASN A 111 -1.40 -0.31 -17.26
C ASN A 111 -2.69 0.31 -17.81
N ARG A 112 -3.75 0.42 -17.00
CA ARG A 112 -5.00 1.06 -17.37
C ARG A 112 -4.85 2.57 -17.58
N VAL A 113 -4.10 3.23 -16.69
CA VAL A 113 -3.76 4.67 -16.85
C VAL A 113 -3.01 4.89 -18.15
N SER A 114 -2.04 4.04 -18.48
CA SER A 114 -1.29 4.15 -19.74
C SER A 114 -2.17 4.06 -20.99
N GLN A 115 -3.21 3.23 -20.96
CA GLN A 115 -4.21 3.14 -22.02
C GLN A 115 -5.09 4.40 -22.12
N ALA A 116 -5.35 5.07 -20.99
CA ALA A 116 -6.13 6.29 -20.93
C ALA A 116 -5.38 7.53 -21.46
N LEU A 117 -4.03 7.53 -21.44
CA LEU A 117 -3.21 8.71 -21.78
C LEU A 117 -3.56 9.34 -23.13
N SER A 118 -3.90 8.53 -24.15
CA SER A 118 -4.27 9.02 -25.48
C SER A 118 -5.58 9.82 -25.51
N ARG A 119 -6.39 9.73 -24.45
CA ARG A 119 -7.69 10.41 -24.31
C ARG A 119 -7.62 11.64 -23.40
N LEU A 120 -6.46 11.88 -22.79
CA LEU A 120 -6.25 12.99 -21.87
C LEU A 120 -5.74 14.24 -22.59
N PRO A 121 -6.00 15.45 -22.03
CA PRO A 121 -5.42 16.70 -22.53
C PRO A 121 -3.88 16.65 -22.56
N SER A 122 -3.28 17.28 -23.56
CA SER A 122 -1.82 17.32 -23.77
C SER A 122 -1.05 17.88 -22.58
N GLU A 123 -1.64 18.85 -21.88
CA GLU A 123 -1.06 19.48 -20.69
C GLU A 123 -0.93 18.48 -19.54
N VAL A 124 -1.93 17.62 -19.34
CA VAL A 124 -1.92 16.56 -18.33
C VAL A 124 -0.90 15.48 -18.68
N VAL A 125 -0.85 15.08 -19.97
CA VAL A 125 0.10 14.08 -20.43
C VAL A 125 1.54 14.57 -20.32
N SER A 126 1.81 15.85 -20.60
CA SER A 126 3.16 16.43 -20.51
C SER A 126 3.68 16.52 -19.06
N LEU A 127 2.81 16.73 -18.09
CA LEU A 127 3.16 16.73 -16.67
C LEU A 127 3.23 15.30 -16.10
N GLY A 128 2.56 14.37 -16.75
CA GLY A 128 2.49 12.97 -16.37
C GLY A 128 1.39 12.65 -15.35
N VAL A 129 0.90 11.42 -15.44
CA VAL A 129 -0.02 10.84 -14.46
C VAL A 129 0.76 9.85 -13.61
N THR A 130 0.73 10.02 -12.30
CA THR A 130 1.46 9.17 -11.36
C THR A 130 0.53 8.20 -10.66
N THR A 131 0.99 6.97 -10.46
CA THR A 131 0.29 5.94 -9.69
C THR A 131 1.17 5.49 -8.53
N GLN A 132 0.62 5.48 -7.32
CA GLN A 132 1.35 5.10 -6.12
C GLN A 132 0.46 4.22 -5.23
N LYS A 133 1.04 3.16 -4.68
CA LYS A 133 0.36 2.40 -3.62
C LYS A 133 0.24 3.25 -2.36
N GLN A 134 -0.92 3.23 -1.74
CA GLN A 134 -1.13 3.85 -0.45
C GLN A 134 -0.90 2.81 0.64
N SER A 135 0.10 3.05 1.49
CA SER A 135 0.24 2.28 2.73
C SER A 135 -0.66 2.91 3.80
N PRO A 136 -1.65 2.20 4.33
CA PRO A 136 -2.56 2.75 5.33
C PRO A 136 -1.93 2.88 6.71
N THR A 137 -0.77 2.26 6.93
CA THR A 137 -0.13 2.17 8.24
C THR A 137 1.03 3.13 8.35
N PHE A 138 0.93 4.08 9.27
CA PHE A 138 2.08 4.87 9.70
C PHE A 138 2.96 4.00 10.59
N LEU A 139 4.19 3.76 10.19
CA LEU A 139 5.16 3.01 10.99
C LEU A 139 5.62 3.79 12.21
N VAL A 140 5.94 5.07 12.01
CA VAL A 140 6.41 5.97 13.06
C VAL A 140 6.02 7.40 12.70
N MET A 141 5.53 8.15 13.70
CA MET A 141 5.33 9.59 13.59
C MET A 141 6.29 10.29 14.56
N VAL A 142 7.28 10.99 14.03
CA VAL A 142 8.27 11.75 14.83
C VAL A 142 7.91 13.22 14.80
N GLN A 143 7.64 13.80 15.96
CA GLN A 143 7.40 15.23 16.11
C GLN A 143 8.64 15.90 16.71
N LEU A 144 9.14 16.94 16.05
CA LEU A 144 10.22 17.79 16.53
C LEU A 144 9.60 19.07 17.11
N LEU A 145 9.85 19.33 18.38
CA LEU A 145 9.33 20.48 19.10
C LEU A 145 10.51 21.28 19.67
N SER A 146 10.40 22.61 19.69
CA SER A 146 11.27 23.52 20.41
C SER A 146 10.50 24.13 21.58
N PRO A 147 10.54 23.54 22.80
CA PRO A 147 9.75 24.03 23.94
C PRO A 147 10.04 25.48 24.29
N ASP A 148 11.30 25.89 24.13
CA ASP A 148 11.77 27.26 24.48
C ASP A 148 11.60 28.26 23.32
N GLY A 149 10.98 27.86 22.20
CA GLY A 149 10.83 28.71 21.02
C GLY A 149 12.14 29.19 20.36
N LYS A 150 13.29 28.59 20.76
CA LYS A 150 14.63 28.99 20.32
C LYS A 150 14.89 28.67 18.83
N TYR A 151 14.23 27.65 18.31
CA TYR A 151 14.39 27.20 16.94
C TYR A 151 13.11 27.39 16.17
N ASP A 152 13.19 28.09 15.03
CA ASP A 152 12.08 28.32 14.11
C ASP A 152 11.68 27.02 13.38
N ALA A 153 10.45 26.98 12.91
CA ALA A 153 9.88 25.84 12.17
C ALA A 153 10.72 25.47 10.94
N LEU A 154 11.32 26.44 10.27
CA LEU A 154 12.20 26.21 9.13
C LEU A 154 13.48 25.47 9.52
N TYR A 155 14.08 25.85 10.65
CA TYR A 155 15.26 25.17 11.20
C TYR A 155 14.96 23.71 11.58
N LEU A 156 13.84 23.49 12.29
CA LEU A 156 13.41 22.14 12.69
C LEU A 156 13.14 21.25 11.47
N ARG A 157 12.52 21.79 10.43
CA ARG A 157 12.29 21.08 9.15
C ARG A 157 13.59 20.69 8.46
N ASN A 158 14.56 21.60 8.40
CA ASN A 158 15.87 21.32 7.82
C ASN A 158 16.64 20.28 8.63
N TYR A 159 16.59 20.39 9.97
CA TYR A 159 17.21 19.40 10.86
C TYR A 159 16.61 18.02 10.68
N ALA A 160 15.27 17.92 10.58
CA ALA A 160 14.59 16.67 10.29
C ALA A 160 15.05 16.03 8.97
N ASN A 161 15.16 16.81 7.91
CA ASN A 161 15.58 16.32 6.60
C ASN A 161 17.04 15.83 6.55
N ILE A 162 17.93 16.43 7.35
CA ILE A 162 19.36 16.14 7.29
C ILE A 162 19.76 15.04 8.28
N LYS A 163 19.13 14.98 9.46
CA LYS A 163 19.56 14.14 10.58
C LYS A 163 18.64 12.98 10.92
N VAL A 164 17.36 13.06 10.55
CA VAL A 164 16.34 12.06 10.93
C VAL A 164 15.93 11.16 9.75
N LYS A 165 16.30 11.54 8.53
CA LYS A 165 16.00 10.78 7.31
C LYS A 165 16.87 9.53 7.18
#